data_a8b53897123c9b17df33e1798d9ff5d9
#
_entry.id   a8b53897123c9b17df33e1798d9ff5d9
#
_cell.length_a   1.000
_cell.length_b   1.000
_cell.length_c   1.000
_cell.angle_alpha   90.00
_cell.angle_beta   90.00
_cell.angle_gamma   90.00
#
_symmetry.space_group_name_H-M   'P 1'
#
loop_
_entity.id
_entity.type
_entity.pdbx_description
1 polymer ?
#
loop_
_entity_poly.entity_id
_entity_poly.type
_entity_poly.pdbx_seq_one_letter_code
_entity_poly.pdbx_strand_id
1 'polypeptide(L)'
;MAKRLASTPKKDGFRMPGEFEPHKQIWMIWPERPDNWQHGGTDAQKAFTDVAKAVSTFTPVTMCVSARQYENCRNTLPENIRVVEVANDDAWMRDCGPTFVVNDKGDVRAVDWDFNAWGGLVDGLYFPWAEDQKLAQKVCEIKGVDTYHTPDFVLEGGSIH
;
A
#
# COMPACT_ATOMS: atom_id res chain seq x y z
N MET A 1 -17.03 -0.74 10.29
CA MET A 1 -16.64 -1.08 8.91
C MET A 1 -16.27 0.21 8.21
N ALA A 2 -15.18 0.25 7.47
CA ALA A 2 -14.78 1.36 6.61
C ALA A 2 -15.89 1.68 5.59
N LYS A 3 -16.19 2.96 5.39
CA LYS A 3 -17.23 3.42 4.47
C LYS A 3 -16.60 4.11 3.28
N ARG A 4 -17.22 3.96 2.11
CA ARG A 4 -16.92 4.78 0.95
C ARG A 4 -17.73 6.08 1.04
N LEU A 5 -17.03 7.22 0.97
CA LEU A 5 -17.60 8.54 1.15
C LEU A 5 -17.95 9.17 -0.20
N ALA A 6 -19.11 9.79 -0.29
CA ALA A 6 -19.56 10.53 -1.48
C ALA A 6 -19.17 12.03 -1.43
N SER A 7 -17.98 12.33 -0.91
CA SER A 7 -17.43 13.68 -0.75
C SER A 7 -15.99 13.73 -1.25
N THR A 8 -15.28 14.80 -0.95
CA THR A 8 -13.84 14.93 -1.23
C THR A 8 -13.11 15.34 0.05
N PRO A 9 -11.80 14.99 0.18
CA PRO A 9 -11.00 15.38 1.34
C PRO A 9 -11.11 16.87 1.65
N LYS A 10 -10.95 17.72 0.63
CA LYS A 10 -10.99 19.18 0.79
C LYS A 10 -12.33 19.69 1.32
N LYS A 11 -13.46 19.16 0.83
CA LYS A 11 -14.79 19.56 1.31
C LYS A 11 -15.02 19.17 2.77
N ASP A 12 -14.44 18.06 3.20
CA ASP A 12 -14.57 17.55 4.56
C ASP A 12 -13.49 18.08 5.51
N GLY A 13 -12.59 18.98 5.05
CA GLY A 13 -11.54 19.57 5.85
C GLY A 13 -10.34 18.69 6.10
N PHE A 14 -10.08 17.73 5.18
CA PHE A 14 -8.90 16.88 5.21
C PHE A 14 -7.83 17.36 4.23
N ARG A 15 -6.56 17.15 4.60
CA ARG A 15 -5.38 17.41 3.76
C ARG A 15 -4.49 16.17 3.71
N MET A 16 -3.68 16.03 2.69
CA MET A 16 -2.57 15.09 2.68
C MET A 16 -1.43 15.66 3.53
N PRO A 17 -0.92 14.93 4.55
CA PRO A 17 0.27 15.35 5.27
C PRO A 17 1.51 15.25 4.37
N GLY A 18 2.49 16.10 4.58
CA GLY A 18 3.78 15.99 3.90
C GLY A 18 4.57 14.76 4.38
N GLU A 19 5.43 14.21 3.55
CA GLU A 19 6.21 13.01 3.90
C GLU A 19 7.18 13.23 5.06
N PHE A 20 7.52 14.47 5.38
CA PHE A 20 8.35 14.86 6.52
C PHE A 20 7.58 14.92 7.85
N GLU A 21 6.25 14.84 7.84
CA GLU A 21 5.43 14.83 9.06
C GLU A 21 5.56 13.46 9.77
N PRO A 22 5.34 13.39 11.10
CA PRO A 22 5.48 12.14 11.84
C PRO A 22 4.56 11.02 11.32
N HIS A 23 5.15 9.88 11.01
CA HIS A 23 4.43 8.69 10.56
C HIS A 23 3.98 7.83 11.73
N LYS A 24 2.74 7.37 11.70
CA LYS A 24 2.21 6.41 12.67
C LYS A 24 2.47 4.96 12.28
N GLN A 25 2.65 4.70 11.00
CA GLN A 25 2.85 3.36 10.45
C GLN A 25 3.31 3.43 8.99
N ILE A 26 4.11 2.45 8.58
CA ILE A 26 4.49 2.22 7.18
C ILE A 26 3.89 0.90 6.70
N TRP A 27 3.39 0.89 5.49
CA TRP A 27 2.88 -0.30 4.81
C TRP A 27 3.80 -0.68 3.66
N MET A 28 4.07 -1.97 3.53
CA MET A 28 4.87 -2.54 2.46
C MET A 28 4.16 -3.77 1.88
N ILE A 29 4.53 -4.20 0.67
CA ILE A 29 4.06 -5.45 0.06
C ILE A 29 5.28 -6.33 -0.18
N TRP A 30 5.13 -7.65 0.06
CA TRP A 30 6.17 -8.64 -0.15
C TRP A 30 6.35 -8.91 -1.65
N PRO A 31 7.54 -8.71 -2.23
CA PRO A 31 7.77 -8.92 -3.66
C PRO A 31 7.87 -10.42 -3.97
N GLU A 32 7.11 -10.88 -4.98
CA GLU A 32 7.09 -12.30 -5.33
C GLU A 32 6.88 -12.57 -6.83
N ARG A 33 6.45 -11.57 -7.59
CA ARG A 33 6.07 -11.71 -8.99
C ARG A 33 7.29 -12.02 -9.87
N PRO A 34 7.37 -13.23 -10.55
CA PRO A 34 8.61 -13.68 -11.21
C PRO A 34 8.93 -12.95 -12.52
N ASP A 35 7.95 -12.34 -13.18
CA ASP A 35 8.14 -11.56 -14.40
C ASP A 35 8.67 -10.13 -14.10
N ASN A 36 8.48 -9.61 -12.88
CA ASN A 36 9.02 -8.33 -12.45
C ASN A 36 10.26 -8.50 -11.55
N TRP A 37 10.31 -9.55 -10.74
CA TRP A 37 11.40 -9.77 -9.78
C TRP A 37 12.20 -11.02 -10.15
N GLN A 38 13.46 -10.83 -10.56
CA GLN A 38 14.36 -11.93 -10.91
C GLN A 38 14.51 -12.94 -9.74
N HIS A 39 14.86 -14.17 -10.06
CA HIS A 39 15.09 -15.25 -9.10
C HIS A 39 13.89 -15.52 -8.16
N GLY A 40 12.65 -15.38 -8.67
CA GLY A 40 11.44 -15.57 -7.88
C GLY A 40 11.29 -14.55 -6.74
N GLY A 41 11.86 -13.35 -6.92
CA GLY A 41 11.79 -12.28 -5.95
C GLY A 41 12.80 -12.36 -4.80
N THR A 42 13.67 -13.38 -4.73
CA THR A 42 14.55 -13.61 -3.58
C THR A 42 15.43 -12.41 -3.25
N ASP A 43 16.06 -11.79 -4.24
CA ASP A 43 16.93 -10.62 -4.03
C ASP A 43 16.13 -9.40 -3.58
N ALA A 44 14.95 -9.19 -4.16
CA ALA A 44 14.03 -8.13 -3.76
C ALA A 44 13.49 -8.37 -2.34
N GLN A 45 13.14 -9.60 -1.98
CA GLN A 45 12.69 -9.97 -0.63
C GLN A 45 13.76 -9.65 0.42
N LYS A 46 15.03 -9.90 0.11
CA LYS A 46 16.14 -9.51 0.98
C LYS A 46 16.23 -8.00 1.14
N ALA A 47 16.19 -7.23 0.06
CA ALA A 47 16.23 -5.77 0.10
C ALA A 47 15.03 -5.19 0.88
N PHE A 48 13.82 -5.69 0.63
CA PHE A 48 12.61 -5.28 1.35
C PHE A 48 12.67 -5.63 2.85
N THR A 49 13.27 -6.78 3.18
CA THR A 49 13.53 -7.17 4.57
C THR A 49 14.47 -6.20 5.26
N ASP A 50 15.58 -5.82 4.62
CA ASP A 50 16.56 -4.89 5.18
C ASP A 50 15.96 -3.49 5.37
N VAL A 51 15.18 -3.01 4.40
CA VAL A 51 14.42 -1.75 4.51
C VAL A 51 13.40 -1.82 5.63
N ALA A 52 12.58 -2.88 5.69
CA ALA A 52 11.58 -3.05 6.74
C ALA A 52 12.20 -3.07 8.14
N LYS A 53 13.33 -3.76 8.33
CA LYS A 53 14.09 -3.77 9.59
C LYS A 53 14.58 -2.37 9.96
N ALA A 54 15.20 -1.65 9.02
CA ALA A 54 15.70 -0.31 9.26
C ALA A 54 14.57 0.65 9.66
N VAL A 55 13.46 0.66 8.92
CA VAL A 55 12.29 1.52 9.18
C VAL A 55 11.63 1.15 10.51
N SER A 56 11.55 -0.14 10.87
CA SER A 56 10.89 -0.60 12.10
C SER A 56 11.57 -0.12 13.38
N THR A 57 12.78 0.42 13.30
CA THR A 57 13.46 1.07 14.43
C THR A 57 12.88 2.43 14.79
N PHE A 58 12.15 3.07 13.88
CA PHE A 58 11.57 4.41 14.05
C PHE A 58 10.04 4.40 14.01
N THR A 59 9.47 3.53 13.18
CA THR A 59 8.03 3.53 12.90
C THR A 59 7.54 2.10 12.71
N PRO A 60 6.37 1.69 13.28
CA PRO A 60 5.81 0.37 13.06
C PRO A 60 5.63 0.06 11.57
N VAL A 61 6.02 -1.13 11.15
CA VAL A 61 5.90 -1.60 9.77
C VAL A 61 4.86 -2.73 9.70
N THR A 62 4.02 -2.68 8.68
CA THR A 62 3.15 -3.79 8.28
C THR A 62 3.52 -4.24 6.87
N MET A 63 3.81 -5.52 6.72
CA MET A 63 4.07 -6.18 5.45
C MET A 63 2.81 -6.91 4.99
N CYS A 64 2.25 -6.50 3.86
CA CYS A 64 1.20 -7.24 3.15
C CYS A 64 1.84 -8.36 2.34
N VAL A 65 1.24 -9.52 2.32
CA VAL A 65 1.78 -10.70 1.64
C VAL A 65 0.65 -11.60 1.13
N SER A 66 0.84 -12.26 0.00
CA SER A 66 -0.10 -13.26 -0.50
C SER A 66 -0.15 -14.48 0.43
N ALA A 67 -1.27 -15.22 0.43
CA ALA A 67 -1.38 -16.49 1.16
C ALA A 67 -0.24 -17.47 0.83
N ARG A 68 0.19 -17.50 -0.43
CA ARG A 68 1.25 -18.39 -0.92
C ARG A 68 2.61 -18.12 -0.27
N GLN A 69 2.91 -16.86 0.01
CA GLN A 69 4.21 -16.41 0.54
C GLN A 69 4.17 -16.11 2.05
N TYR A 70 3.03 -16.30 2.71
CA TYR A 70 2.86 -15.91 4.11
C TYR A 70 3.92 -16.54 5.03
N GLU A 71 4.10 -17.84 4.96
CA GLU A 71 5.10 -18.57 5.79
C GLU A 71 6.53 -18.10 5.50
N ASN A 72 6.88 -17.93 4.22
CA ASN A 72 8.20 -17.43 3.83
C ASN A 72 8.43 -16.01 4.37
N CYS A 73 7.50 -15.12 4.17
CA CYS A 73 7.55 -13.74 4.66
C CYS A 73 7.64 -13.71 6.20
N ARG A 74 6.78 -14.46 6.90
CA ARG A 74 6.76 -14.49 8.37
C ARG A 74 8.06 -15.02 8.96
N ASN A 75 8.64 -16.07 8.37
CA ASN A 75 9.89 -16.67 8.83
C ASN A 75 11.13 -15.79 8.52
N THR A 76 11.04 -14.92 7.53
CA THR A 76 12.14 -14.01 7.12
C THR A 76 12.16 -12.72 7.92
N LEU A 77 11.00 -12.19 8.27
CA LEU A 77 10.87 -10.91 8.98
C LEU A 77 10.94 -11.11 10.51
N PRO A 78 11.52 -10.15 11.26
CA PRO A 78 11.51 -10.18 12.71
C PRO A 78 10.07 -10.04 13.27
N GLU A 79 9.86 -10.50 14.51
CA GLU A 79 8.54 -10.56 15.14
C GLU A 79 7.87 -9.19 15.33
N ASN A 80 8.65 -8.12 15.51
CA ASN A 80 8.13 -6.77 15.65
C ASN A 80 7.54 -6.19 14.36
N ILE A 81 7.77 -6.80 13.21
CA ILE A 81 7.12 -6.44 11.94
C ILE A 81 5.86 -7.26 11.79
N ARG A 82 4.72 -6.55 11.71
CA ARG A 82 3.43 -7.19 11.47
C ARG A 82 3.36 -7.73 10.05
N VAL A 83 2.97 -8.98 9.90
CA VAL A 83 2.68 -9.61 8.61
C VAL A 83 1.17 -9.82 8.48
N VAL A 84 0.58 -9.41 7.37
CA VAL A 84 -0.86 -9.52 7.12
C VAL A 84 -1.08 -10.14 5.74
N GLU A 85 -1.90 -11.19 5.71
CA GLU A 85 -2.31 -11.79 4.45
C GLU A 85 -3.25 -10.86 3.70
N VAL A 86 -2.82 -10.39 2.53
CA VAL A 86 -3.59 -9.55 1.62
C VAL A 86 -3.27 -9.97 0.19
N ALA A 87 -4.28 -10.39 -0.57
CA ALA A 87 -4.09 -10.69 -1.98
C ALA A 87 -3.63 -9.45 -2.73
N ASN A 88 -2.56 -9.59 -3.51
CA ASN A 88 -1.94 -8.57 -4.33
C ASN A 88 -1.40 -9.21 -5.61
N ASP A 89 -1.11 -8.39 -6.62
CA ASP A 89 -0.51 -8.84 -7.87
C ASP A 89 0.98 -8.52 -7.93
N ASP A 90 1.43 -7.40 -7.28
CA ASP A 90 2.86 -7.05 -7.16
C ASP A 90 3.12 -6.07 -5.99
N ALA A 91 4.38 -5.68 -5.78
CA ALA A 91 4.88 -5.02 -4.58
C ALA A 91 5.00 -3.48 -4.70
N TRP A 92 3.95 -2.79 -5.14
CA TRP A 92 3.93 -1.35 -5.43
C TRP A 92 3.01 -0.56 -4.48
N MET A 93 3.23 -0.67 -3.17
CA MET A 93 2.39 -0.03 -2.13
C MET A 93 2.27 1.49 -2.31
N ARG A 94 3.28 2.16 -2.84
CA ARG A 94 3.27 3.61 -3.09
C ARG A 94 2.21 4.01 -4.11
N ASP A 95 1.92 3.15 -5.07
CA ASP A 95 1.05 3.42 -6.21
C ASP A 95 -0.35 2.83 -6.02
N CYS A 96 -0.44 1.57 -5.58
CA CYS A 96 -1.72 0.87 -5.38
C CYS A 96 -2.27 0.93 -3.95
N GLY A 97 -1.50 1.45 -2.99
CA GLY A 97 -1.94 1.67 -1.62
C GLY A 97 -2.75 2.96 -1.45
N PRO A 98 -3.41 3.14 -0.30
CA PRO A 98 -4.20 4.33 -0.03
C PRO A 98 -3.32 5.56 0.25
N THR A 99 -3.72 6.73 -0.24
CA THR A 99 -3.18 8.01 0.23
C THR A 99 -3.93 8.45 1.48
N PHE A 100 -3.29 8.38 2.63
CA PHE A 100 -3.90 8.82 3.88
C PHE A 100 -4.00 10.35 3.95
N VAL A 101 -5.12 10.82 4.46
CA VAL A 101 -5.42 12.24 4.67
C VAL A 101 -5.84 12.47 6.12
N VAL A 102 -5.50 13.64 6.67
CA VAL A 102 -5.76 14.00 8.06
C VAL A 102 -6.47 15.34 8.16
N ASN A 103 -7.18 15.57 9.27
CA ASN A 103 -7.76 16.86 9.61
C ASN A 103 -7.12 17.42 10.89
N ASP A 104 -7.48 18.67 11.26
CA ASP A 104 -6.97 19.36 12.44
C ASP A 104 -7.38 18.70 13.76
N LYS A 105 -8.36 17.79 13.75
CA LYS A 105 -8.80 17.02 14.93
C LYS A 105 -8.01 15.72 15.10
N GLY A 106 -7.13 15.38 14.16
CA GLY A 106 -6.38 14.15 14.15
C GLY A 106 -7.15 12.94 13.59
N ASP A 107 -8.33 13.16 13.02
CA ASP A 107 -9.04 12.08 12.30
C ASP A 107 -8.27 11.71 11.03
N VAL A 108 -8.32 10.43 10.67
CA VAL A 108 -7.66 9.88 9.49
C VAL A 108 -8.71 9.31 8.55
N ARG A 109 -8.57 9.63 7.27
CA ARG A 109 -9.28 8.99 6.16
C ARG A 109 -8.28 8.64 5.06
N ALA A 110 -8.74 8.08 3.96
CA ALA A 110 -7.85 7.75 2.85
C ALA A 110 -8.48 8.05 1.50
N VAL A 111 -7.65 8.24 0.50
CA VAL A 111 -8.06 8.30 -0.91
C VAL A 111 -7.66 6.97 -1.56
N ASP A 112 -8.63 6.36 -2.21
CA ASP A 112 -8.53 5.13 -2.97
C ASP A 112 -8.53 5.51 -4.47
N TRP A 113 -7.35 5.49 -5.10
CA TRP A 113 -7.14 5.80 -6.51
C TRP A 113 -7.34 4.56 -7.37
N ASP A 114 -7.70 4.75 -8.63
CA ASP A 114 -7.61 3.64 -9.58
C ASP A 114 -6.16 3.28 -9.88
N PHE A 115 -5.91 2.00 -10.16
CA PHE A 115 -4.60 1.47 -10.50
C PHE A 115 -4.67 0.60 -11.74
N ASN A 116 -3.73 0.76 -12.67
CA ASN A 116 -3.69 0.04 -13.94
C ASN A 116 -2.28 -0.39 -14.37
N ALA A 117 -1.39 -0.61 -13.41
CA ALA A 117 0.02 -0.95 -13.66
C ALA A 117 0.73 0.04 -14.61
N TRP A 118 0.37 1.35 -14.52
CA TRP A 118 0.95 2.51 -15.25
C TRP A 118 0.74 2.54 -16.76
N GLY A 119 -0.11 1.74 -17.33
CA GLY A 119 -0.36 1.77 -18.78
C GLY A 119 -1.50 0.89 -19.24
N GLY A 120 -2.15 0.18 -18.32
CA GLY A 120 -3.26 -0.70 -18.64
C GLY A 120 -2.85 -1.87 -19.54
N LEU A 121 -3.73 -2.25 -20.45
CA LEU A 121 -3.51 -3.42 -21.33
C LEU A 121 -2.46 -3.20 -22.43
N VAL A 122 -2.05 -1.95 -22.70
CA VAL A 122 -1.12 -1.64 -23.80
C VAL A 122 0.31 -1.48 -23.28
N ASP A 123 0.49 -0.64 -22.28
CA ASP A 123 1.81 -0.25 -21.78
C ASP A 123 2.02 -0.59 -20.29
N GLY A 124 1.07 -1.27 -19.65
CA GLY A 124 1.18 -1.68 -18.24
C GLY A 124 2.37 -2.60 -18.00
N LEU A 125 3.03 -2.41 -16.86
CA LEU A 125 4.20 -3.21 -16.47
C LEU A 125 3.85 -4.69 -16.33
N TYR A 126 2.62 -5.02 -15.92
CA TYR A 126 2.13 -6.39 -15.75
C TYR A 126 0.62 -6.50 -15.89
N PHE A 127 0.15 -7.73 -16.07
CA PHE A 127 -1.26 -8.12 -16.08
C PHE A 127 -1.41 -9.53 -15.46
N PRO A 128 -2.45 -9.80 -14.63
CA PRO A 128 -3.48 -8.86 -14.16
C PRO A 128 -2.97 -7.90 -13.07
N TRP A 129 -3.77 -6.87 -12.73
CA TRP A 129 -3.56 -5.95 -11.58
C TRP A 129 -4.83 -5.78 -10.72
N ALA A 130 -5.80 -6.69 -10.88
CA ALA A 130 -7.10 -6.55 -10.23
C ALA A 130 -7.06 -6.63 -8.70
N GLU A 131 -6.07 -7.32 -8.13
CA GLU A 131 -5.90 -7.38 -6.68
C GLU A 131 -5.18 -6.13 -6.15
N ASP A 132 -4.22 -5.59 -6.90
CA ASP A 132 -3.55 -4.33 -6.58
C ASP A 132 -4.53 -3.15 -6.64
N GLN A 133 -5.45 -3.11 -7.62
CA GLN A 133 -6.51 -2.09 -7.69
C GLN A 133 -7.42 -2.08 -6.44
N LYS A 134 -7.55 -3.19 -5.72
CA LYS A 134 -8.33 -3.30 -4.50
C LYS A 134 -7.51 -3.08 -3.23
N LEU A 135 -6.19 -2.92 -3.35
CA LEU A 135 -5.30 -2.92 -2.20
C LEU A 135 -5.57 -1.75 -1.24
N ALA A 136 -5.80 -0.55 -1.78
CA ALA A 136 -6.13 0.62 -0.98
C ALA A 136 -7.36 0.35 -0.10
N GLN A 137 -8.42 -0.19 -0.67
CA GLN A 137 -9.63 -0.55 0.08
C GLN A 137 -9.34 -1.59 1.17
N LYS A 138 -8.59 -2.66 0.86
CA LYS A 138 -8.24 -3.73 1.83
C LYS A 138 -7.45 -3.17 3.02
N VAL A 139 -6.45 -2.31 2.75
CA VAL A 139 -5.67 -1.63 3.80
C VAL A 139 -6.57 -0.76 4.68
N CYS A 140 -7.49 0.00 4.09
CA CYS A 140 -8.43 0.85 4.81
C CYS A 140 -9.42 0.04 5.67
N GLU A 141 -9.88 -1.10 5.20
CA GLU A 141 -10.71 -2.03 5.97
C GLU A 141 -9.95 -2.59 7.19
N ILE A 142 -8.69 -2.99 7.01
CA ILE A 142 -7.81 -3.46 8.10
C ILE A 142 -7.58 -2.36 9.13
N LYS A 143 -7.48 -1.10 8.70
CA LYS A 143 -7.29 0.07 9.57
C LYS A 143 -8.59 0.59 10.18
N GLY A 144 -9.75 0.24 9.60
CA GLY A 144 -11.04 0.78 10.01
C GLY A 144 -11.22 2.26 9.66
N VAL A 145 -10.61 2.75 8.57
CA VAL A 145 -10.70 4.14 8.12
C VAL A 145 -11.58 4.27 6.88
N ASP A 146 -12.36 5.35 6.82
CA ASP A 146 -13.23 5.65 5.69
C ASP A 146 -12.43 6.11 4.47
N THR A 147 -12.97 5.88 3.27
CA THR A 147 -12.29 6.17 2.00
C THR A 147 -13.07 7.11 1.10
N TYR A 148 -12.33 7.96 0.37
CA TYR A 148 -12.79 8.65 -0.82
C TYR A 148 -12.31 7.85 -2.03
N HIS A 149 -13.18 7.57 -2.97
CA HIS A 149 -12.81 6.89 -4.20
C HIS A 149 -12.82 7.87 -5.38
N THR A 150 -11.83 7.75 -6.24
CA THR A 150 -11.68 8.59 -7.43
C THR A 150 -11.71 7.71 -8.68
N PRO A 151 -12.91 7.38 -9.20
CA PRO A 151 -13.02 6.53 -10.37
C PRO A 151 -12.36 7.18 -11.59
N ASP A 152 -11.79 6.35 -12.45
CA ASP A 152 -11.16 6.75 -13.72
C ASP A 152 -9.94 7.69 -13.57
N PHE A 153 -9.36 7.77 -12.36
CA PHE A 153 -8.16 8.56 -12.12
C PHE A 153 -7.04 7.71 -11.52
N VAL A 154 -6.05 7.40 -12.34
CA VAL A 154 -4.83 6.70 -11.92
C VAL A 154 -3.81 7.72 -11.43
N LEU A 155 -3.37 7.57 -10.19
CA LEU A 155 -2.32 8.39 -9.60
C LEU A 155 -1.04 7.57 -9.46
N GLU A 156 0.04 8.07 -10.02
CA GLU A 156 1.38 7.55 -9.74
C GLU A 156 1.88 8.11 -8.41
N GLY A 157 2.32 7.24 -7.52
CA GLY A 157 2.75 7.61 -6.18
C GLY A 157 3.89 8.63 -6.14
N GLY A 158 4.73 8.66 -7.18
CA GLY A 158 5.77 9.66 -7.36
C GLY A 158 5.28 11.07 -7.71
N SER A 159 3.99 11.24 -7.99
CA SER A 159 3.39 12.55 -8.33
C SER A 159 2.98 13.38 -7.10
N ILE A 160 3.03 12.78 -5.91
CA ILE A 160 2.63 13.42 -4.64
C ILE A 160 3.70 13.27 -3.57
N HIS A 161 3.91 14.33 -2.77
CA HIS A 161 4.90 14.39 -1.68
C HIS A 161 4.35 15.00 -0.41
#